data_43df689f6b8f058225538f0db130308e
#
_entry.id   43df689f6b8f058225538f0db130308e
#
_cell.length_a   1.000
_cell.length_b   1.000
_cell.length_c   1.000
_cell.angle_alpha   90.00
_cell.angle_beta   90.00
_cell.angle_gamma   90.00
#
_symmetry.space_group_name_H-M   'P 1'
#
loop_
_entity.id
_entity.type
_entity.pdbx_description
1 polymer ?
#
loop_
_entity_poly.entity_id
_entity_poly.type
_entity_poly.pdbx_seq_one_letter_code
_entity_poly.pdbx_strand_id
1 'polypeptide(L)'
;MVRKDPLRYRVWEELRKVAKPDSRFHYNFAEFIPDFEGSEKCAETIRGMEIYRKARLIFITPDNCLEKLREYAILDGKAFIMPTYGIRRGFVLLSRELVPEGKEDFASTLDGAERFGGYVSLREIADMGRIDFMVTGASVVSTRGVRYGKGHGYFDLEWAMMREIGVVDDSTPVIAVVHDVQVVEEDLEADAYDTIVDYIVTPKRLIRVKSHRPKPKGVDWSRLPKEMLEEIPPLQELARLKSRKN
;
A
#
# COMPACT_ATOMS: atom_id res chain seq x y z
N MET A 1 17.61 4.37 11.09
CA MET A 1 17.65 3.53 9.88
C MET A 1 18.34 2.18 10.07
N VAL A 2 19.43 2.07 10.84
CA VAL A 2 20.23 0.83 11.00
C VAL A 2 19.51 -0.31 11.77
N ARG A 3 18.55 -0.01 12.66
CA ARG A 3 17.89 -1.03 13.51
C ARG A 3 16.82 -1.88 12.81
N LYS A 4 16.24 -1.40 11.71
CA LYS A 4 15.19 -2.12 10.97
C LYS A 4 15.78 -3.22 10.04
N ASP A 5 17.03 -3.12 9.68
CA ASP A 5 17.66 -3.99 8.67
C ASP A 5 17.93 -5.44 9.11
N PRO A 6 18.48 -5.75 10.31
CA PRO A 6 18.77 -7.15 10.67
C PRO A 6 17.52 -8.03 10.73
N LEU A 7 16.41 -7.49 11.28
CA LEU A 7 15.16 -8.22 11.34
C LEU A 7 14.58 -8.45 9.93
N ARG A 8 14.63 -7.44 9.08
CA ARG A 8 14.17 -7.53 7.70
C ARG A 8 14.92 -8.61 6.93
N TYR A 9 16.25 -8.67 7.02
CA TYR A 9 17.05 -9.71 6.37
C TYR A 9 16.71 -11.11 6.87
N ARG A 10 16.58 -11.30 8.19
CA ARG A 10 16.15 -12.58 8.78
C ARG A 10 14.82 -13.06 8.20
N VAL A 11 13.84 -12.15 8.11
CA VAL A 11 12.52 -12.48 7.55
C VAL A 11 12.59 -12.71 6.05
N TRP A 12 13.42 -11.98 5.33
CA TRP A 12 13.61 -12.19 3.89
C TRP A 12 14.21 -13.56 3.54
N GLU A 13 15.06 -14.12 4.39
CA GLU A 13 15.56 -15.49 4.21
C GLU A 13 14.42 -16.51 4.26
N GLU A 14 13.51 -16.37 5.21
CA GLU A 14 12.33 -17.24 5.29
C GLU A 14 11.34 -16.95 4.15
N LEU A 15 11.13 -15.68 3.82
CA LEU A 15 10.23 -15.27 2.74
C LEU A 15 10.69 -15.84 1.38
N ARG A 16 11.99 -15.91 1.12
CA ARG A 16 12.53 -16.48 -0.11
C ARG A 16 12.06 -17.91 -0.40
N LYS A 17 11.73 -18.69 0.64
CA LYS A 17 11.27 -20.08 0.51
C LYS A 17 9.84 -20.20 -0.03
N VAL A 18 9.05 -19.14 0.10
CA VAL A 18 7.62 -19.10 -0.24
C VAL A 18 7.27 -17.98 -1.23
N ALA A 19 8.18 -17.06 -1.49
CA ALA A 19 7.99 -15.96 -2.41
C ALA A 19 8.12 -16.39 -3.86
N LYS A 20 7.39 -15.71 -4.75
CA LYS A 20 7.56 -15.81 -6.19
C LYS A 20 8.55 -14.74 -6.66
N PRO A 21 9.43 -15.02 -7.65
CA PRO A 21 10.35 -14.04 -8.18
C PRO A 21 9.61 -12.96 -8.99
N ASP A 22 10.08 -11.72 -8.88
CA ASP A 22 9.64 -10.65 -9.78
C ASP A 22 10.38 -10.75 -11.13
N SER A 23 9.71 -10.36 -12.22
CA SER A 23 10.29 -10.41 -13.57
C SER A 23 11.47 -9.45 -13.77
N ARG A 24 11.55 -8.37 -12.97
CA ARG A 24 12.60 -7.32 -13.06
C ARG A 24 13.65 -7.48 -11.98
N PHE A 25 13.22 -7.79 -10.76
CA PHE A 25 14.09 -7.75 -9.56
C PHE A 25 14.39 -9.15 -9.01
N HIS A 26 13.85 -10.20 -9.59
CA HIS A 26 13.98 -11.60 -9.12
C HIS A 26 13.60 -11.75 -7.64
N TYR A 27 14.57 -11.97 -6.75
CA TYR A 27 14.39 -12.07 -5.30
C TYR A 27 15.04 -10.91 -4.53
N ASN A 28 15.26 -9.76 -5.19
CA ASN A 28 15.77 -8.57 -4.51
C ASN A 28 14.66 -7.83 -3.78
N PHE A 29 14.30 -8.29 -2.59
CA PHE A 29 13.21 -7.73 -1.79
C PHE A 29 13.46 -6.29 -1.28
N ALA A 30 14.62 -5.72 -1.52
CA ALA A 30 14.85 -4.30 -1.31
C ALA A 30 14.16 -3.43 -2.38
N GLU A 31 13.87 -4.00 -3.56
CA GLU A 31 13.28 -3.27 -4.67
C GLU A 31 11.77 -3.48 -4.81
N PHE A 32 11.23 -4.60 -4.30
CA PHE A 32 9.80 -4.92 -4.42
C PHE A 32 9.27 -5.70 -3.21
N ILE A 33 7.96 -5.68 -3.02
CA ILE A 33 7.26 -6.59 -2.11
C ILE A 33 6.72 -7.73 -2.95
N PRO A 34 7.19 -8.98 -2.72
CA PRO A 34 6.91 -10.10 -3.59
C PRO A 34 5.47 -10.61 -3.47
N ASP A 35 5.04 -11.29 -4.52
CA ASP A 35 4.00 -12.28 -4.42
C ASP A 35 4.52 -13.53 -3.69
N PHE A 36 3.64 -14.31 -3.11
CA PHE A 36 3.99 -15.48 -2.31
C PHE A 36 2.92 -16.56 -2.41
N GLU A 37 3.25 -17.77 -1.98
CA GLU A 37 2.32 -18.89 -1.95
C GLU A 37 1.10 -18.58 -1.08
N GLY A 38 -0.09 -18.71 -1.66
CA GLY A 38 -1.36 -18.45 -0.97
C GLY A 38 -1.79 -16.99 -0.89
N SER A 39 -1.14 -16.06 -1.58
CA SER A 39 -1.58 -14.65 -1.68
C SER A 39 -3.01 -14.52 -2.21
N GLU A 40 -3.45 -15.43 -3.09
CA GLU A 40 -4.83 -15.48 -3.59
C GLU A 40 -5.84 -15.68 -2.46
N LYS A 41 -5.53 -16.51 -1.45
CA LYS A 41 -6.38 -16.70 -0.26
C LYS A 41 -6.49 -15.41 0.56
N CYS A 42 -5.42 -14.62 0.60
CA CYS A 42 -5.47 -13.30 1.24
C CYS A 42 -6.46 -12.38 0.51
N ALA A 43 -6.41 -12.36 -0.83
CA ALA A 43 -7.34 -11.59 -1.64
C ALA A 43 -8.80 -12.04 -1.45
N GLU A 44 -9.05 -13.36 -1.41
CA GLU A 44 -10.36 -13.94 -1.12
C GLU A 44 -10.86 -13.56 0.28
N THR A 45 -9.98 -13.60 1.29
CA THR A 45 -10.30 -13.19 2.65
C THR A 45 -10.74 -11.73 2.69
N ILE A 46 -9.99 -10.83 2.04
CA ILE A 46 -10.35 -9.40 1.99
C ILE A 46 -11.66 -9.20 1.23
N ARG A 47 -11.84 -9.87 0.09
CA ARG A 47 -13.09 -9.82 -0.70
C ARG A 47 -14.32 -10.22 0.12
N GLY A 48 -14.16 -11.17 1.06
CA GLY A 48 -15.18 -11.61 2.00
C GLY A 48 -15.46 -10.63 3.15
N MET A 49 -14.60 -9.64 3.41
CA MET A 49 -14.79 -8.67 4.50
C MET A 49 -15.92 -7.70 4.18
N GLU A 50 -16.66 -7.30 5.22
CA GLU A 50 -17.75 -6.32 5.09
C GLU A 50 -17.25 -4.97 4.56
N ILE A 51 -16.07 -4.54 5.00
CA ILE A 51 -15.40 -3.32 4.55
C ILE A 51 -15.16 -3.34 3.03
N TYR A 52 -14.71 -4.47 2.46
CA TYR A 52 -14.53 -4.60 1.02
C TYR A 52 -15.86 -4.57 0.28
N ARG A 53 -16.86 -5.30 0.76
CA ARG A 53 -18.18 -5.36 0.10
C ARG A 53 -18.85 -3.99 0.00
N LYS A 54 -18.69 -3.15 1.03
CA LYS A 54 -19.24 -1.78 1.08
C LYS A 54 -18.39 -0.74 0.35
N ALA A 55 -17.12 -1.03 0.11
CA ALA A 55 -16.20 -0.07 -0.48
C ALA A 55 -16.58 0.31 -1.91
N ARG A 56 -16.35 1.58 -2.24
CA ARG A 56 -16.44 2.15 -3.60
C ARG A 56 -15.07 2.54 -4.12
N LEU A 57 -14.25 3.17 -3.28
CA LEU A 57 -12.91 3.64 -3.61
C LEU A 57 -11.90 3.07 -2.61
N ILE A 58 -10.93 2.32 -3.12
CA ILE A 58 -9.89 1.64 -2.32
C ILE A 58 -8.53 2.21 -2.72
N PHE A 59 -7.59 2.27 -1.79
CA PHE A 59 -6.19 2.50 -2.12
C PHE A 59 -5.43 1.17 -2.02
N ILE A 60 -4.81 0.73 -3.13
CA ILE A 60 -4.10 -0.54 -3.18
C ILE A 60 -2.70 -0.28 -3.72
N THR A 61 -1.65 -0.59 -2.93
CA THR A 61 -0.27 -0.42 -3.37
C THR A 61 0.08 -1.36 -4.54
N PRO A 62 1.16 -1.05 -5.32
CA PRO A 62 1.55 -1.87 -6.47
C PRO A 62 2.25 -3.18 -6.10
N ASP A 63 2.27 -3.55 -4.82
CA ASP A 63 2.93 -4.75 -4.34
C ASP A 63 2.40 -6.01 -5.06
N ASN A 64 3.29 -6.94 -5.43
CA ASN A 64 2.94 -8.10 -6.26
C ASN A 64 1.93 -9.03 -5.57
N CYS A 65 2.00 -9.17 -4.24
CA CYS A 65 1.03 -9.97 -3.48
C CYS A 65 -0.41 -9.43 -3.51
N LEU A 66 -0.61 -8.23 -4.06
CA LEU A 66 -1.92 -7.58 -4.18
C LEU A 66 -2.52 -7.65 -5.59
N GLU A 67 -1.84 -8.27 -6.56
CA GLU A 67 -2.34 -8.36 -7.94
C GLU A 67 -3.73 -9.01 -7.98
N LYS A 68 -3.92 -10.13 -7.29
CA LYS A 68 -5.23 -10.79 -7.26
C LYS A 68 -6.32 -9.96 -6.60
N LEU A 69 -6.00 -9.16 -5.59
CA LEU A 69 -6.96 -8.25 -4.98
C LEU A 69 -7.36 -7.12 -5.94
N ARG A 70 -6.39 -6.57 -6.69
CA ARG A 70 -6.66 -5.56 -7.72
C ARG A 70 -7.53 -6.12 -8.85
N GLU A 71 -7.25 -7.35 -9.30
CA GLU A 71 -8.10 -8.05 -10.28
C GLU A 71 -9.54 -8.20 -9.75
N TYR A 72 -9.71 -8.65 -8.52
CA TYR A 72 -11.04 -8.73 -7.89
C TYR A 72 -11.73 -7.37 -7.80
N ALA A 73 -11.02 -6.31 -7.46
CA ALA A 73 -11.60 -4.97 -7.41
C ALA A 73 -12.15 -4.55 -8.79
N ILE A 74 -11.42 -4.81 -9.87
CA ILE A 74 -11.88 -4.55 -11.24
C ILE A 74 -13.13 -5.38 -11.56
N LEU A 75 -13.08 -6.69 -11.32
CA LEU A 75 -14.19 -7.61 -11.60
C LEU A 75 -15.45 -7.27 -10.79
N ASP A 76 -15.29 -6.81 -9.57
CA ASP A 76 -16.40 -6.45 -8.65
C ASP A 76 -16.89 -5.01 -8.87
N GLY A 77 -16.40 -4.31 -9.91
CA GLY A 77 -16.84 -2.95 -10.25
C GLY A 77 -16.43 -1.89 -9.24
N LYS A 78 -15.34 -2.11 -8.51
CA LYS A 78 -14.80 -1.14 -7.56
C LYS A 78 -13.74 -0.28 -8.24
N ALA A 79 -13.65 0.98 -7.84
CA ALA A 79 -12.53 1.84 -8.22
C ALA A 79 -11.40 1.71 -7.19
N PHE A 80 -10.16 1.78 -7.67
CA PHE A 80 -9.02 1.88 -6.78
C PHE A 80 -7.96 2.85 -7.29
N ILE A 81 -7.27 3.47 -6.34
CA ILE A 81 -6.11 4.31 -6.59
C ILE A 81 -4.87 3.48 -6.28
N MET A 82 -3.90 3.50 -7.17
CA MET A 82 -2.63 2.82 -7.03
C MET A 82 -1.47 3.80 -7.30
N PRO A 83 -0.44 3.87 -6.44
CA PRO A 83 0.77 4.60 -6.76
C PRO A 83 1.55 3.90 -7.86
N THR A 84 2.24 4.66 -8.70
CA THR A 84 3.24 4.13 -9.61
C THR A 84 4.50 3.72 -8.83
N TYR A 85 5.41 2.97 -9.45
CA TYR A 85 6.65 2.54 -8.80
C TYR A 85 7.42 3.75 -8.23
N GLY A 86 7.67 3.71 -6.91
CA GLY A 86 8.30 4.82 -6.18
C GLY A 86 7.54 6.15 -6.24
N ILE A 87 6.26 6.14 -6.61
CA ILE A 87 5.39 7.33 -6.80
C ILE A 87 5.94 8.30 -7.85
N ARG A 88 6.88 7.85 -8.67
CA ARG A 88 7.62 8.71 -9.63
C ARG A 88 6.75 9.34 -10.72
N ARG A 89 5.61 8.73 -11.03
CA ARG A 89 4.59 9.26 -11.95
C ARG A 89 3.27 9.56 -11.23
N GLY A 90 3.27 9.59 -9.91
CA GLY A 90 2.09 9.86 -9.09
C GLY A 90 1.18 8.66 -8.93
N PHE A 91 -0.12 8.89 -9.09
CA PHE A 91 -1.17 7.91 -8.84
C PHE A 91 -1.95 7.61 -10.12
N VAL A 92 -2.42 6.38 -10.24
CA VAL A 92 -3.37 5.95 -11.28
C VAL A 92 -4.67 5.49 -10.62
N LEU A 93 -5.78 5.89 -11.25
CA LEU A 93 -7.11 5.39 -10.93
C LEU A 93 -7.46 4.27 -11.91
N LEU A 94 -7.90 3.15 -11.37
CA LEU A 94 -8.52 2.07 -12.16
C LEU A 94 -9.95 1.85 -11.71
N SER A 95 -10.77 1.51 -12.69
CA SER A 95 -12.13 1.03 -12.50
C SER A 95 -12.49 0.06 -13.62
N ARG A 96 -13.60 -0.65 -13.46
CA ARG A 96 -14.06 -1.63 -14.46
C ARG A 96 -14.21 -1.04 -15.86
N GLU A 97 -14.65 0.22 -15.95
CA GLU A 97 -14.94 0.90 -17.21
C GLU A 97 -13.68 1.21 -18.04
N LEU A 98 -12.52 1.29 -17.38
CA LEU A 98 -11.24 1.58 -18.02
C LEU A 98 -10.55 0.32 -18.55
N VAL A 99 -10.97 -0.86 -18.11
CA VAL A 99 -10.31 -2.12 -18.41
C VAL A 99 -11.11 -2.89 -19.46
N PRO A 100 -10.52 -3.22 -20.62
CA PRO A 100 -11.18 -4.08 -21.61
C PRO A 100 -11.49 -5.46 -21.03
N GLU A 101 -12.62 -6.04 -21.44
CA GLU A 101 -13.02 -7.37 -21.02
C GLU A 101 -11.95 -8.42 -21.33
N GLY A 102 -11.65 -9.29 -20.36
CA GLY A 102 -10.60 -10.30 -20.45
C GLY A 102 -9.18 -9.76 -20.30
N LYS A 103 -9.01 -8.52 -19.80
CA LYS A 103 -7.72 -7.91 -19.49
C LYS A 103 -7.55 -7.56 -18.02
N GLU A 104 -8.44 -8.04 -17.15
CA GLU A 104 -8.50 -7.71 -15.74
C GLU A 104 -7.25 -8.21 -15.00
N ASP A 105 -6.75 -9.40 -15.35
CA ASP A 105 -5.52 -9.98 -14.84
C ASP A 105 -4.30 -9.10 -15.16
N PHE A 106 -4.14 -8.71 -16.44
CA PHE A 106 -3.06 -7.83 -16.84
C PHE A 106 -3.22 -6.43 -16.23
N ALA A 107 -4.43 -5.87 -16.20
CA ALA A 107 -4.70 -4.56 -15.60
C ALA A 107 -4.39 -4.52 -14.10
N SER A 108 -4.38 -5.67 -13.43
CA SER A 108 -4.02 -5.78 -12.01
C SER A 108 -2.52 -5.66 -11.75
N THR A 109 -1.67 -5.85 -12.77
CA THR A 109 -0.21 -5.66 -12.66
C THR A 109 0.16 -4.18 -12.65
N LEU A 110 1.39 -3.84 -12.24
CA LEU A 110 1.88 -2.47 -12.30
C LEU A 110 1.83 -1.91 -13.73
N ASP A 111 2.33 -2.67 -14.70
CA ASP A 111 2.38 -2.23 -16.11
C ASP A 111 0.98 -2.11 -16.72
N GLY A 112 0.10 -3.05 -16.42
CA GLY A 112 -1.29 -3.02 -16.90
C GLY A 112 -2.10 -1.89 -16.28
N ALA A 113 -1.90 -1.63 -14.98
CA ALA A 113 -2.53 -0.51 -14.30
C ALA A 113 -2.14 0.83 -14.92
N GLU A 114 -0.86 1.04 -15.21
CA GLU A 114 -0.40 2.26 -15.88
C GLU A 114 -0.83 2.36 -17.35
N ARG A 115 -1.11 1.22 -17.99
CA ARG A 115 -1.59 1.19 -19.38
C ARG A 115 -3.08 1.54 -19.51
N PHE A 116 -3.91 1.03 -18.62
CA PHE A 116 -5.37 1.18 -18.70
C PHE A 116 -5.93 2.25 -17.77
N GLY A 117 -5.25 2.52 -16.65
CA GLY A 117 -5.67 3.51 -15.68
C GLY A 117 -5.47 4.94 -16.15
N GLY A 118 -6.21 5.84 -15.52
CA GLY A 118 -6.03 7.28 -15.68
C GLY A 118 -5.09 7.83 -14.60
N TYR A 119 -4.08 8.63 -15.00
CA TYR A 119 -3.30 9.37 -14.01
C TYR A 119 -4.16 10.41 -13.33
N VAL A 120 -4.05 10.51 -12.02
CA VAL A 120 -4.84 11.42 -11.18
C VAL A 120 -3.95 12.23 -10.25
N SER A 121 -4.25 13.52 -10.15
CA SER A 121 -3.64 14.46 -9.21
C SER A 121 -4.21 14.29 -7.80
N LEU A 122 -3.54 14.83 -6.79
CA LEU A 122 -4.06 14.87 -5.42
C LEU A 122 -5.38 15.64 -5.33
N ARG A 123 -5.55 16.66 -6.16
CA ARG A 123 -6.80 17.44 -6.23
C ARG A 123 -7.95 16.57 -6.76
N GLU A 124 -7.73 15.85 -7.85
CA GLU A 124 -8.74 14.94 -8.41
C GLU A 124 -9.07 13.82 -7.41
N ILE A 125 -8.08 13.29 -6.69
CA ILE A 125 -8.32 12.31 -5.62
C ILE A 125 -9.19 12.92 -4.51
N ALA A 126 -8.92 14.17 -4.10
CA ALA A 126 -9.73 14.85 -3.10
C ALA A 126 -11.18 15.05 -3.56
N ASP A 127 -11.39 15.34 -4.85
CA ASP A 127 -12.72 15.50 -5.44
C ASP A 127 -13.51 14.17 -5.56
N MET A 128 -12.82 13.01 -5.56
CA MET A 128 -13.48 11.68 -5.53
C MET A 128 -14.08 11.36 -4.17
N GLY A 129 -13.67 12.04 -3.11
CA GLY A 129 -14.14 11.83 -1.75
C GLY A 129 -13.28 10.83 -0.95
N ARG A 130 -13.90 10.17 0.02
CA ARG A 130 -13.17 9.31 0.96
C ARG A 130 -12.69 8.01 0.33
N ILE A 131 -11.49 7.62 0.69
CA ILE A 131 -10.97 6.26 0.51
C ILE A 131 -11.53 5.39 1.64
N ASP A 132 -12.19 4.30 1.28
CA ASP A 132 -12.87 3.44 2.24
C ASP A 132 -11.88 2.64 3.11
N PHE A 133 -10.79 2.17 2.52
CA PHE A 133 -9.65 1.56 3.22
C PHE A 133 -8.42 1.52 2.33
N MET A 134 -7.25 1.30 2.95
CA MET A 134 -5.98 1.17 2.23
C MET A 134 -5.38 -0.23 2.44
N VAL A 135 -4.74 -0.77 1.39
CA VAL A 135 -4.08 -2.07 1.43
C VAL A 135 -2.64 -1.96 0.96
N THR A 136 -1.74 -2.57 1.69
CA THR A 136 -0.31 -2.61 1.38
C THR A 136 0.30 -3.97 1.72
N GLY A 137 1.39 -4.31 1.06
CA GLY A 137 2.27 -5.38 1.52
C GLY A 137 3.27 -4.87 2.56
N ALA A 138 4.10 -5.76 3.06
CA ALA A 138 5.19 -5.41 3.96
C ALA A 138 6.36 -6.40 3.83
N SER A 139 7.54 -6.01 4.29
CA SER A 139 8.65 -6.95 4.53
C SER A 139 8.47 -7.69 5.85
N VAL A 140 8.03 -6.99 6.88
CA VAL A 140 7.78 -7.52 8.23
C VAL A 140 6.59 -6.79 8.83
N VAL A 141 5.75 -7.47 9.57
CA VAL A 141 4.69 -6.87 10.37
C VAL A 141 4.58 -7.54 11.73
N SER A 142 4.46 -6.75 12.79
CA SER A 142 4.18 -7.27 14.13
C SER A 142 2.69 -7.46 14.34
N THR A 143 2.30 -8.40 15.21
CA THR A 143 0.91 -8.60 15.61
C THR A 143 0.30 -7.36 16.29
N ARG A 144 1.13 -6.36 16.63
CA ARG A 144 0.73 -5.04 17.14
C ARG A 144 0.53 -3.98 16.06
N GLY A 145 0.66 -4.34 14.79
CA GLY A 145 0.34 -3.49 13.65
C GLY A 145 1.48 -2.60 13.15
N VAL A 146 2.65 -2.64 13.77
CA VAL A 146 3.84 -1.97 13.24
C VAL A 146 4.36 -2.78 12.06
N ARG A 147 4.59 -2.12 10.93
CA ARG A 147 5.11 -2.77 9.72
C ARG A 147 6.41 -2.12 9.24
N TYR A 148 7.27 -2.92 8.68
CA TYR A 148 8.43 -2.46 7.94
C TYR A 148 8.28 -2.80 6.45
N GLY A 149 8.33 -1.78 5.60
CA GLY A 149 8.43 -1.94 4.16
C GLY A 149 9.85 -2.25 3.70
N LYS A 150 10.15 -1.97 2.45
CA LYS A 150 11.49 -2.15 1.83
C LYS A 150 12.59 -1.25 2.43
N GLY A 151 12.21 -0.18 3.11
CA GLY A 151 13.11 0.79 3.74
C GLY A 151 12.96 2.22 3.21
N HIS A 152 12.14 2.44 2.18
CA HIS A 152 11.96 3.74 1.53
C HIS A 152 10.85 4.61 2.14
N GLY A 153 9.92 4.03 2.91
CA GLY A 153 8.83 4.77 3.54
C GLY A 153 7.71 5.23 2.58
N TYR A 154 7.63 4.64 1.38
CA TYR A 154 6.65 5.09 0.38
C TYR A 154 5.21 4.98 0.86
N PHE A 155 4.80 3.85 1.47
CA PHE A 155 3.44 3.73 1.96
C PHE A 155 3.09 4.73 3.07
N ASP A 156 4.03 5.02 3.94
CA ASP A 156 3.85 6.00 5.01
C ASP A 156 3.68 7.41 4.43
N LEU A 157 4.40 7.69 3.34
CA LEU A 157 4.26 8.92 2.58
C LEU A 157 2.93 8.99 1.81
N GLU A 158 2.50 7.87 1.21
CA GLU A 158 1.20 7.73 0.55
C GLU A 158 0.06 8.00 1.54
N TRP A 159 0.08 7.36 2.71
CA TRP A 159 -0.86 7.65 3.79
C TRP A 159 -0.86 9.13 4.16
N ALA A 160 0.33 9.70 4.39
CA ALA A 160 0.47 11.08 4.82
C ALA A 160 -0.08 12.08 3.79
N MET A 161 0.14 11.85 2.49
CA MET A 161 -0.44 12.66 1.41
C MET A 161 -1.96 12.54 1.37
N MET A 162 -2.51 11.33 1.45
CA MET A 162 -3.97 11.10 1.48
C MET A 162 -4.61 11.74 2.72
N ARG A 163 -3.89 11.75 3.85
CA ARG A 163 -4.34 12.40 5.08
C ARG A 163 -4.38 13.92 4.95
N GLU A 164 -3.37 14.53 4.33
CA GLU A 164 -3.31 15.99 4.13
C GLU A 164 -4.38 16.54 3.19
N ILE A 165 -4.77 15.75 2.17
CA ILE A 165 -5.88 16.14 1.28
C ILE A 165 -7.26 15.76 1.84
N GLY A 166 -7.33 15.10 3.01
CA GLY A 166 -8.56 14.85 3.76
C GLY A 166 -9.38 13.66 3.28
N VAL A 167 -8.82 12.77 2.46
CA VAL A 167 -9.55 11.58 1.95
C VAL A 167 -9.42 10.35 2.85
N VAL A 168 -8.53 10.38 3.84
CA VAL A 168 -8.40 9.38 4.90
C VAL A 168 -8.32 10.06 6.27
N ASP A 169 -8.69 9.34 7.31
CA ASP A 169 -8.57 9.76 8.71
C ASP A 169 -8.24 8.58 9.64
N ASP A 170 -8.19 8.81 10.96
CA ASP A 170 -7.83 7.80 11.94
C ASP A 170 -8.75 6.57 11.91
N SER A 171 -10.00 6.73 11.41
CA SER A 171 -10.98 5.65 11.25
C SER A 171 -10.82 4.87 9.94
N THR A 172 -10.03 5.37 8.98
CA THR A 172 -9.79 4.68 7.70
C THR A 172 -8.93 3.45 7.95
N PRO A 173 -9.44 2.23 7.69
CA PRO A 173 -8.70 1.02 7.97
C PRO A 173 -7.52 0.84 7.03
N VAL A 174 -6.44 0.28 7.56
CA VAL A 174 -5.25 -0.13 6.81
C VAL A 174 -5.06 -1.63 6.97
N ILE A 175 -4.92 -2.33 5.86
CA ILE A 175 -4.73 -3.79 5.79
C ILE A 175 -3.32 -4.09 5.29
N ALA A 176 -2.56 -4.90 6.02
CA ALA A 176 -1.33 -5.49 5.51
C ALA A 176 -1.60 -6.91 4.98
N VAL A 177 -1.16 -7.18 3.75
CA VAL A 177 -1.16 -8.52 3.16
C VAL A 177 0.27 -9.04 3.14
N VAL A 178 0.50 -10.16 3.83
CA VAL A 178 1.81 -10.75 4.02
C VAL A 178 1.70 -12.28 4.10
N HIS A 179 2.80 -12.99 3.87
CA HIS A 179 2.88 -14.41 4.22
C HIS A 179 3.05 -14.59 5.73
N ASP A 180 2.65 -15.74 6.27
CA ASP A 180 2.76 -16.04 7.71
C ASP A 180 4.18 -15.89 8.27
N VAL A 181 5.23 -16.15 7.47
CA VAL A 181 6.64 -16.00 7.87
C VAL A 181 7.05 -14.54 8.08
N GLN A 182 6.27 -13.59 7.59
CA GLN A 182 6.52 -12.15 7.74
C GLN A 182 5.86 -11.55 9.00
N VAL A 183 5.03 -12.34 9.68
CA VAL A 183 4.37 -11.91 10.92
C VAL A 183 5.26 -12.27 12.11
N VAL A 184 5.58 -11.26 12.91
CA VAL A 184 6.43 -11.41 14.09
C VAL A 184 5.70 -11.00 15.36
N GLU A 185 6.04 -11.66 16.47
CA GLU A 185 5.49 -11.32 17.80
C GLU A 185 6.36 -10.27 18.52
N GLU A 186 7.57 -10.02 18.02
CA GLU A 186 8.48 -9.01 18.58
C GLU A 186 7.86 -7.62 18.53
N ASP A 187 8.17 -6.83 19.53
CA ASP A 187 7.77 -5.42 19.59
C ASP A 187 8.64 -4.63 18.62
N LEU A 188 8.04 -4.18 17.53
CA LEU A 188 8.74 -3.37 16.53
C LEU A 188 8.71 -1.90 16.93
N GLU A 189 9.88 -1.24 16.82
CA GLU A 189 9.96 0.22 16.98
C GLU A 189 9.23 0.91 15.81
N ALA A 190 8.33 1.82 16.15
CA ALA A 190 7.66 2.67 15.15
C ALA A 190 8.02 4.12 15.38
N ASP A 191 8.37 4.80 14.32
CA ASP A 191 8.51 6.25 14.30
C ASP A 191 7.12 6.94 14.24
N ALA A 192 7.07 8.23 14.53
CA ALA A 192 5.82 8.99 14.52
C ALA A 192 5.16 9.10 13.13
N TYR A 193 5.91 8.84 12.08
CA TYR A 193 5.45 8.84 10.70
C TYR A 193 5.13 7.44 10.15
N ASP A 194 5.36 6.37 10.93
CA ASP A 194 5.02 5.01 10.51
C ASP A 194 3.51 4.78 10.63
N THR A 195 2.89 4.30 9.57
CA THR A 195 1.47 3.98 9.52
C THR A 195 1.20 2.62 10.11
N ILE A 196 0.41 2.59 11.19
CA ILE A 196 0.00 1.35 11.86
C ILE A 196 -1.14 0.71 11.06
N VAL A 197 -1.09 -0.61 10.90
CA VAL A 197 -2.16 -1.37 10.24
C VAL A 197 -3.22 -1.83 11.25
N ASP A 198 -4.47 -1.91 10.80
CA ASP A 198 -5.61 -2.35 11.61
C ASP A 198 -5.89 -3.84 11.42
N TYR A 199 -5.51 -4.39 10.27
CA TYR A 199 -5.66 -5.80 9.94
C TYR A 199 -4.40 -6.34 9.29
N ILE A 200 -4.09 -7.60 9.61
CA ILE A 200 -3.05 -8.37 8.93
C ILE A 200 -3.72 -9.60 8.33
N VAL A 201 -3.56 -9.78 7.02
CA VAL A 201 -4.14 -10.91 6.29
C VAL A 201 -3.01 -11.76 5.77
N THR A 202 -3.02 -13.04 6.16
CA THR A 202 -2.07 -14.05 5.69
C THR A 202 -2.84 -15.20 5.02
N PRO A 203 -2.18 -16.13 4.33
CA PRO A 203 -2.83 -17.33 3.79
C PRO A 203 -3.60 -18.16 4.83
N LYS A 204 -3.22 -18.05 6.11
CA LYS A 204 -3.77 -18.87 7.21
C LYS A 204 -4.62 -18.07 8.19
N ARG A 205 -4.45 -16.72 8.28
CA ARG A 205 -5.02 -15.92 9.37
C ARG A 205 -5.53 -14.56 8.91
N LEU A 206 -6.61 -14.12 9.53
CA LEU A 206 -7.02 -12.72 9.58
C LEU A 206 -6.81 -12.24 11.01
N ILE A 207 -5.88 -11.34 11.23
CA ILE A 207 -5.55 -10.78 12.54
C ILE A 207 -6.11 -9.36 12.59
N ARG A 208 -7.01 -9.11 13.54
CA ARG A 208 -7.43 -7.75 13.89
C ARG A 208 -6.46 -7.18 14.91
N VAL A 209 -5.78 -6.12 14.54
CA VAL A 209 -4.81 -5.46 15.40
C VAL A 209 -5.53 -4.64 16.47
N LYS A 210 -5.10 -4.78 17.71
CA LYS A 210 -5.55 -3.96 18.83
C LYS A 210 -4.43 -2.97 19.18
N SER A 211 -4.32 -1.90 18.38
CA SER A 211 -3.34 -0.84 18.63
C SER A 211 -4.06 0.43 19.07
N HIS A 212 -3.44 1.16 20.00
CA HIS A 212 -3.87 2.50 20.41
C HIS A 212 -2.94 3.60 19.87
N ARG A 213 -1.98 3.22 19.01
CA ARG A 213 -1.07 4.21 18.39
C ARG A 213 -1.84 5.00 17.32
N PRO A 214 -1.77 6.34 17.33
CA PRO A 214 -2.37 7.15 16.29
C PRO A 214 -1.63 6.95 14.97
N LYS A 215 -2.35 7.05 13.87
CA LYS A 215 -1.76 7.10 12.53
C LYS A 215 -1.17 8.50 12.25
N PRO A 216 -0.18 8.63 11.35
CA PRO A 216 0.39 9.93 10.99
C PRO A 216 -0.68 10.92 10.51
N LYS A 217 -0.56 12.19 10.92
CA LYS A 217 -1.54 13.24 10.57
C LYS A 217 -1.23 13.97 9.27
N GLY A 218 -0.11 13.67 8.65
CA GLY A 218 0.34 14.29 7.41
C GLY A 218 1.83 14.06 7.18
N VAL A 219 2.38 14.75 6.19
CA VAL A 219 3.79 14.67 5.81
C VAL A 219 4.64 15.42 6.82
N ASP A 220 5.66 14.75 7.36
CA ASP A 220 6.69 15.42 8.15
C ASP A 220 7.71 16.10 7.21
N TRP A 221 7.38 17.32 6.82
CA TRP A 221 8.18 18.13 5.89
C TRP A 221 9.60 18.42 6.40
N SER A 222 9.80 18.38 7.72
CA SER A 222 11.11 18.65 8.33
C SER A 222 12.10 17.48 8.17
N ARG A 223 11.57 16.27 7.97
CA ARG A 223 12.35 15.03 7.81
C ARG A 223 12.35 14.48 6.39
N LEU A 224 11.57 15.10 5.49
CA LEU A 224 11.47 14.67 4.11
C LEU A 224 12.81 14.90 3.39
N PRO A 225 13.43 13.83 2.81
CA PRO A 225 14.62 13.99 1.99
C PRO A 225 14.34 14.91 0.78
N LYS A 226 15.26 15.80 0.45
CA LYS A 226 15.12 16.71 -0.70
C LYS A 226 14.91 15.96 -2.00
N GLU A 227 15.60 14.86 -2.17
CA GLU A 227 15.51 13.97 -3.33
C GLU A 227 14.08 13.44 -3.52
N MET A 228 13.41 13.07 -2.43
CA MET A 228 12.00 12.64 -2.51
C MET A 228 11.08 13.77 -2.97
N LEU A 229 11.30 15.00 -2.50
CA LEU A 229 10.51 16.14 -2.95
C LEU A 229 10.73 16.43 -4.44
N GLU A 230 11.95 16.25 -4.94
CA GLU A 230 12.29 16.45 -6.35
C GLU A 230 11.76 15.33 -7.26
N GLU A 231 11.75 14.09 -6.78
CA GLU A 231 11.42 12.91 -7.56
C GLU A 231 9.92 12.51 -7.53
N ILE A 232 9.15 13.01 -6.57
CA ILE A 232 7.74 12.60 -6.34
C ILE A 232 6.81 13.77 -6.70
N PRO A 233 6.20 13.78 -7.91
CA PRO A 233 5.35 14.87 -8.35
C PRO A 233 4.17 15.19 -7.42
N PRO A 234 3.47 14.22 -6.79
CA PRO A 234 2.43 14.52 -5.81
C PRO A 234 2.90 15.31 -4.59
N LEU A 235 4.13 15.12 -4.12
CA LEU A 235 4.68 15.96 -3.04
C LEU A 235 4.86 17.42 -3.46
N GLN A 236 5.29 17.64 -4.70
CA GLN A 236 5.41 18.97 -5.25
C GLN A 236 4.03 19.63 -5.39
N GLU A 237 3.02 18.88 -5.83
CA GLU A 237 1.64 19.34 -5.86
C GLU A 237 1.15 19.75 -4.46
N LEU A 238 1.35 18.86 -3.47
CA LEU A 238 0.94 19.10 -2.09
C LEU A 238 1.62 20.34 -1.48
N ALA A 239 2.91 20.53 -1.73
CA ALA A 239 3.64 21.73 -1.29
C ALA A 239 3.04 23.02 -1.88
N ARG A 240 2.66 23.01 -3.18
CA ARG A 240 1.98 24.13 -3.82
C ARG A 240 0.58 24.39 -3.25
N LEU A 241 -0.17 23.33 -2.94
CA LEU A 241 -1.50 23.47 -2.33
C LEU A 241 -1.42 24.10 -0.94
N LYS A 242 -0.38 23.78 -0.16
CA LYS A 242 -0.14 24.38 1.16
C LYS A 242 0.24 25.86 1.06
N SER A 243 1.13 26.22 0.13
CA SER A 243 1.56 27.63 -0.04
C SER A 243 0.44 28.56 -0.50
N ARG A 244 -0.64 28.04 -1.06
CA ARG A 244 -1.82 28.82 -1.47
C ARG A 244 -2.86 29.02 -0.35
N LYS A 245 -2.75 28.28 0.75
CA LYS A 245 -3.67 28.35 1.91
C LYS A 245 -3.13 29.26 3.02
N ASN A 246 -1.85 29.63 2.96
CA ASN A 246 -1.19 30.60 3.81
C ASN A 246 -1.10 31.99 3.12
#